data_ad1700c4430ca56725865c0cea0aa255
#
_entry.id   ad1700c4430ca56725865c0cea0aa255
#
_cell.length_a   1.000
_cell.length_b   1.000
_cell.length_c   1.000
_cell.angle_alpha   90.00
_cell.angle_beta   90.00
_cell.angle_gamma   90.00
#
_symmetry.space_group_name_H-M   'P 1'
#
loop_
_entity.id
_entity.type
_entity.pdbx_description
1 polymer ?
#
loop_
_entity_poly.entity_id
_entity_poly.type
_entity_poly.pdbx_seq_one_letter_code
_entity_poly.pdbx_strand_id
1 'polypeptide(L)'
;MAIGLSVTFFLLNSDDITDVNPDGFDVDKDGVIDSLDNCPTDTNFDQADFDSDKLGDECDIDDDNDGISDSLDQFDTDPEDWADFDFDGIGSFKDTDDDNDGILDMVDSDPLPISESLATKYLQDIRVCADMDDGTLRLVCYSTFFGKIAENEENNSNALELSIALSKIGTIDDCHFVSHEVGHVAFNERPNVIENLIGMDGTMCRGGYFHGVLAAYFHETQENNKSFPSDYKVICNELIGTSNYQDCIHGLGHGLVHYFGEDLSSSLELCHDMSFYQNILCVKGVMMQQTDNILTRQGISKDVISNLCNTELESLDFVECNMSVGTTLAFFTNHTFDEGAKSCELIDDEKGKNYCLEGLRLEIEDSKKYEIKPLTKDVREKFQPQFIEGTSKIIDIQSPAVISDFEFIPQAGIISFSIDRPQYVILYIPSEFVTSKMVVTVNGQIPNELDAKNNIFGEKVAMIRFVPNDAGLVMITPLS
;
A
#
# COMPACT_ATOMS: atom_id res chain seq x y z
N MET A 1 27.79 51.00 -67.70
CA MET A 1 28.62 51.11 -66.47
C MET A 1 27.87 50.53 -65.34
N ALA A 2 28.13 49.32 -64.93
CA ALA A 2 27.55 48.65 -63.84
C ALA A 2 28.64 48.47 -62.78
N ILE A 3 28.44 49.09 -61.61
CA ILE A 3 29.35 49.00 -60.46
C ILE A 3 28.87 47.84 -59.61
N GLY A 4 29.65 46.76 -59.68
CA GLY A 4 29.39 45.59 -58.76
C GLY A 4 29.91 45.88 -57.41
N LEU A 5 29.01 45.83 -56.38
CA LEU A 5 29.38 45.77 -55.00
C LEU A 5 29.64 44.30 -54.64
N SER A 6 30.89 44.01 -54.35
CA SER A 6 31.27 42.69 -53.78
C SER A 6 31.07 42.74 -52.24
N VAL A 7 30.08 41.97 -51.77
CA VAL A 7 29.90 41.79 -50.33
C VAL A 7 30.70 40.55 -49.95
N THR A 8 31.78 40.75 -49.26
CA THR A 8 32.59 39.67 -48.68
C THR A 8 31.93 39.22 -47.37
N PHE A 9 31.32 38.04 -47.37
CA PHE A 9 30.88 37.39 -46.14
C PHE A 9 32.09 36.79 -45.44
N PHE A 10 32.43 37.31 -44.27
CA PHE A 10 33.29 36.62 -43.35
C PHE A 10 32.43 35.57 -42.63
N LEU A 11 32.67 34.30 -42.95
CA LEU A 11 32.23 33.19 -42.08
C LEU A 11 33.18 33.14 -40.88
N LEU A 12 32.68 33.56 -39.73
CA LEU A 12 33.32 33.27 -38.48
C LEU A 12 33.12 31.78 -38.20
N ASN A 13 34.20 31.01 -38.15
CA ASN A 13 34.18 29.65 -37.65
C ASN A 13 33.83 29.68 -36.16
N SER A 14 32.88 28.87 -35.78
CA SER A 14 32.40 28.72 -34.43
C SER A 14 33.29 27.86 -33.52
N ASP A 15 34.56 27.67 -33.84
CA ASP A 15 35.44 26.74 -33.15
C ASP A 15 36.61 27.39 -32.38
N ASP A 16 36.54 28.68 -32.11
CA ASP A 16 37.56 29.37 -31.33
C ASP A 16 36.89 30.39 -30.37
N ILE A 17 36.08 29.89 -29.46
CA ILE A 17 35.87 30.54 -28.18
C ILE A 17 36.44 29.58 -27.13
N THR A 18 37.76 29.66 -26.98
CA THR A 18 38.34 29.29 -25.72
C THR A 18 37.98 30.44 -24.77
N ASP A 19 36.91 30.27 -24.03
CA ASP A 19 36.65 31.08 -22.83
C ASP A 19 37.74 30.78 -21.83
N VAL A 20 38.88 31.43 -22.01
CA VAL A 20 39.83 31.60 -20.93
C VAL A 20 39.38 32.86 -20.23
N ASN A 21 38.53 32.70 -19.20
CA ASN A 21 38.28 33.80 -18.29
C ASN A 21 39.63 34.26 -17.71
N PRO A 22 40.08 35.49 -17.95
CA PRO A 22 41.40 35.93 -17.53
C PRO A 22 41.61 35.98 -16.00
N ASP A 23 40.53 35.76 -15.22
CA ASP A 23 40.52 35.89 -13.79
C ASP A 23 40.39 34.57 -13.00
N GLY A 24 40.21 33.41 -13.63
CA GLY A 24 40.10 32.11 -12.96
C GLY A 24 39.44 30.98 -13.73
N PHE A 25 39.44 29.77 -13.19
CA PHE A 25 38.66 28.65 -13.67
C PHE A 25 37.19 28.81 -13.29
N ASP A 26 36.29 28.39 -14.15
CA ASP A 26 34.85 28.29 -13.97
C ASP A 26 34.46 26.93 -14.54
N VAL A 27 34.37 25.90 -13.65
CA VAL A 27 34.29 24.48 -14.01
C VAL A 27 32.92 24.12 -14.49
N ASP A 28 31.86 24.60 -13.86
CA ASP A 28 30.46 24.29 -14.17
C ASP A 28 29.84 25.30 -15.16
N LYS A 29 30.52 26.43 -15.39
CA LYS A 29 30.18 27.46 -16.39
C LYS A 29 28.91 28.24 -16.08
N ASP A 30 28.65 28.50 -14.84
CA ASP A 30 27.52 29.31 -14.37
C ASP A 30 27.80 30.82 -14.43
N GLY A 31 29.09 31.22 -14.61
CA GLY A 31 29.53 32.60 -14.73
C GLY A 31 30.21 33.14 -13.48
N VAL A 32 30.35 32.34 -12.44
CA VAL A 32 31.12 32.60 -11.22
C VAL A 32 32.41 31.79 -11.29
N ILE A 33 33.56 32.38 -10.93
CA ILE A 33 34.82 31.64 -10.94
C ILE A 33 34.97 30.78 -9.69
N ASP A 34 35.54 29.55 -9.82
CA ASP A 34 35.65 28.56 -8.74
C ASP A 34 36.16 29.13 -7.40
N SER A 35 36.98 30.16 -7.42
CA SER A 35 37.52 30.78 -6.21
C SER A 35 36.57 31.74 -5.48
N LEU A 36 35.46 32.08 -6.09
CA LEU A 36 34.41 32.94 -5.56
C LEU A 36 33.05 32.24 -5.55
N ASP A 37 33.01 31.03 -6.08
CA ASP A 37 31.85 30.18 -6.23
C ASP A 37 31.66 29.34 -4.97
N ASN A 38 30.44 29.32 -4.45
CA ASN A 38 30.09 28.53 -3.28
C ASN A 38 29.69 27.08 -3.66
N CYS A 39 29.49 26.79 -4.99
CA CYS A 39 29.32 25.45 -5.55
C CYS A 39 30.17 25.23 -6.80
N PRO A 40 31.50 25.14 -6.75
CA PRO A 40 32.38 25.19 -7.92
C PRO A 40 32.23 24.09 -8.98
N THR A 41 31.34 23.11 -8.76
CA THR A 41 31.07 21.98 -9.67
C THR A 41 29.62 21.88 -10.10
N ASP A 42 28.75 22.66 -9.48
CA ASP A 42 27.29 22.61 -9.67
C ASP A 42 26.76 24.02 -9.95
N THR A 43 26.06 24.21 -11.08
CA THR A 43 25.70 25.51 -11.61
C THR A 43 24.70 26.24 -10.70
N ASN A 44 25.13 27.31 -10.05
CA ASN A 44 24.30 28.11 -9.15
C ASN A 44 24.57 29.63 -9.29
N PHE A 45 24.30 30.17 -10.44
CA PHE A 45 24.54 31.56 -10.81
C PHE A 45 24.12 32.62 -9.75
N ASP A 46 23.07 32.35 -8.99
CA ASP A 46 22.54 33.23 -7.92
C ASP A 46 23.32 33.15 -6.63
N GLN A 47 24.19 32.12 -6.48
CA GLN A 47 25.06 31.92 -5.33
C GLN A 47 24.26 31.91 -4.00
N ALA A 48 23.06 31.29 -4.03
CA ALA A 48 22.26 31.12 -2.84
C ALA A 48 23.07 30.36 -1.77
N ASP A 49 22.90 30.73 -0.50
CA ASP A 49 23.58 30.17 0.67
C ASP A 49 22.74 30.63 1.87
N PHE A 50 21.71 29.84 2.15
CA PHE A 50 20.64 30.24 3.07
C PHE A 50 21.15 30.32 4.51
N ASP A 51 21.90 29.30 4.96
CA ASP A 51 22.45 29.24 6.32
C ASP A 51 23.76 30.03 6.52
N SER A 52 24.35 30.48 5.41
CA SER A 52 25.58 31.29 5.40
C SER A 52 26.83 30.54 5.86
N ASP A 53 26.91 29.24 5.62
CA ASP A 53 28.08 28.41 5.96
C ASP A 53 29.16 28.42 4.87
N LYS A 54 28.88 28.93 3.67
CA LYS A 54 29.70 29.09 2.46
C LYS A 54 29.70 27.91 1.52
N LEU A 55 28.87 26.95 1.72
CA LEU A 55 28.43 25.98 0.75
C LEU A 55 27.14 26.54 0.15
N GLY A 56 26.94 26.49 -1.15
CA GLY A 56 25.74 27.02 -1.76
C GLY A 56 24.63 25.98 -1.74
N ASP A 57 23.37 26.43 -1.70
CA ASP A 57 22.18 25.59 -1.63
C ASP A 57 22.16 24.49 -2.70
N GLU A 58 22.68 24.71 -3.90
CA GLU A 58 22.71 23.72 -5.00
C GLU A 58 23.65 22.55 -4.71
N CYS A 59 24.64 22.70 -3.85
CA CYS A 59 25.63 21.68 -3.50
C CYS A 59 25.70 21.38 -2.00
N ASP A 60 24.90 22.07 -1.21
CA ASP A 60 24.66 21.71 0.18
C ASP A 60 23.72 20.48 0.25
N ILE A 61 23.64 19.85 1.31
CA ILE A 61 22.75 18.72 1.58
C ILE A 61 21.75 19.06 2.69
N ASP A 62 21.91 20.22 3.33
CA ASP A 62 21.16 20.65 4.50
C ASP A 62 21.21 22.19 4.51
N ASP A 63 20.41 22.80 3.60
CA ASP A 63 20.46 24.22 3.21
C ASP A 63 20.25 25.19 4.38
N ASP A 64 19.56 24.76 5.44
CA ASP A 64 19.28 25.60 6.62
C ASP A 64 20.04 25.15 7.89
N ASN A 65 20.81 24.04 7.80
CA ASN A 65 21.63 23.49 8.88
C ASN A 65 20.82 23.13 10.15
N ASP A 66 19.58 22.69 9.99
CA ASP A 66 18.76 22.19 11.10
C ASP A 66 19.12 20.73 11.48
N GLY A 67 19.86 20.02 10.62
CA GLY A 67 20.31 18.64 10.77
C GLY A 67 19.46 17.64 9.99
N ILE A 68 18.46 18.12 9.25
CA ILE A 68 17.67 17.33 8.29
C ILE A 68 18.17 17.70 6.88
N SER A 69 18.37 16.73 6.03
CA SER A 69 18.82 17.07 4.67
C SER A 69 17.64 17.45 3.78
N ASP A 70 17.88 18.30 2.75
CA ASP A 70 16.87 18.81 1.80
C ASP A 70 16.05 17.67 1.16
N SER A 71 16.66 16.54 0.91
CA SER A 71 15.95 15.36 0.35
C SER A 71 14.92 14.75 1.32
N LEU A 72 14.97 15.11 2.59
CA LEU A 72 14.08 14.65 3.67
C LEU A 72 13.30 15.81 4.29
N ASP A 73 13.61 17.05 3.89
CA ASP A 73 13.03 18.28 4.37
C ASP A 73 12.04 18.82 3.35
N GLN A 74 10.81 19.10 3.79
CA GLN A 74 9.81 19.79 2.97
C GLN A 74 9.96 21.32 3.01
N PHE A 75 10.80 21.81 3.94
CA PHE A 75 11.05 23.22 4.19
C PHE A 75 12.56 23.51 4.22
N ASP A 76 13.29 23.01 3.25
CA ASP A 76 14.76 23.03 3.05
C ASP A 76 15.46 24.36 3.39
N THR A 77 14.71 25.42 3.58
CA THR A 77 15.18 26.75 3.96
C THR A 77 14.48 27.30 5.21
N ASP A 78 13.94 26.45 6.08
CA ASP A 78 13.30 26.86 7.32
C ASP A 78 13.76 26.02 8.53
N PRO A 79 14.85 26.39 9.21
CA PRO A 79 15.47 25.61 10.28
C PRO A 79 14.59 25.40 11.53
N GLU A 80 13.35 25.80 11.51
CA GLU A 80 12.38 25.57 12.57
C GLU A 80 11.33 24.51 12.16
N ASP A 81 11.36 24.03 10.90
CA ASP A 81 10.33 23.10 10.40
C ASP A 81 10.87 22.23 9.27
N TRP A 82 10.52 20.95 9.26
CA TRP A 82 10.98 19.99 8.26
C TRP A 82 9.86 19.18 7.60
N ALA A 83 8.63 19.22 8.14
CA ALA A 83 7.52 18.41 7.67
C ALA A 83 6.18 19.13 7.73
N ASP A 84 5.32 18.81 6.77
CA ASP A 84 3.92 19.22 6.69
C ASP A 84 3.08 17.93 6.59
N PHE A 85 2.51 17.49 7.70
CA PHE A 85 1.87 16.17 7.78
C PHE A 85 0.48 16.13 7.16
N ASP A 86 -0.22 17.25 7.09
CA ASP A 86 -1.56 17.35 6.51
C ASP A 86 -1.57 18.00 5.11
N PHE A 87 -0.40 18.48 4.65
CA PHE A 87 -0.20 19.11 3.34
C PHE A 87 -1.00 20.40 3.12
N ASP A 88 -1.17 21.20 4.16
CA ASP A 88 -1.85 22.50 4.05
C ASP A 88 -0.88 23.65 3.70
N GLY A 89 0.43 23.41 3.75
CA GLY A 89 1.51 24.33 3.43
C GLY A 89 2.03 25.09 4.65
N ILE A 90 1.65 24.69 5.85
CA ILE A 90 2.19 25.18 7.12
C ILE A 90 3.00 24.00 7.70
N GLY A 91 4.24 24.25 8.08
CA GLY A 91 5.05 23.21 8.71
C GLY A 91 4.49 22.83 10.07
N SER A 92 4.58 21.54 10.40
CA SER A 92 3.92 20.96 11.58
C SER A 92 4.40 21.54 12.91
N PHE A 93 5.58 22.15 12.97
CA PHE A 93 6.03 22.87 14.16
C PHE A 93 5.31 24.23 14.35
N LYS A 94 4.88 24.84 13.25
CA LYS A 94 4.19 26.14 13.23
C LYS A 94 2.68 26.01 13.13
N ASP A 95 2.19 24.86 12.72
CA ASP A 95 0.78 24.55 12.70
C ASP A 95 0.23 24.42 14.12
N THR A 96 -1.03 24.47 14.27
CA THR A 96 -1.76 24.29 15.54
C THR A 96 -2.85 23.23 15.46
N ASP A 97 -2.94 22.55 14.32
CA ASP A 97 -3.92 21.48 13.99
C ASP A 97 -3.29 20.58 12.93
N ASP A 98 -2.18 19.87 13.33
CA ASP A 98 -1.24 19.13 12.46
C ASP A 98 -1.89 18.08 11.58
N ASP A 99 -3.13 17.66 11.86
CA ASP A 99 -3.87 16.69 11.04
C ASP A 99 -5.11 17.29 10.37
N ASN A 100 -5.34 18.60 10.57
CA ASN A 100 -6.47 19.35 10.01
C ASN A 100 -7.85 18.72 10.32
N ASP A 101 -7.99 18.07 11.50
CA ASP A 101 -9.26 17.46 11.91
C ASP A 101 -10.22 18.49 12.54
N GLY A 102 -9.72 19.70 12.83
CA GLY A 102 -10.43 20.84 13.43
C GLY A 102 -10.34 20.85 14.96
N ILE A 103 -9.50 20.02 15.56
CA ILE A 103 -9.17 20.02 16.99
C ILE A 103 -7.70 20.46 17.11
N LEU A 104 -7.46 21.55 17.83
CA LEU A 104 -6.09 22.05 17.98
C LEU A 104 -5.23 21.06 18.77
N ASP A 105 -3.97 20.83 18.37
CA ASP A 105 -3.01 19.89 18.96
C ASP A 105 -2.95 19.95 20.47
N MET A 106 -2.97 21.15 21.03
CA MET A 106 -2.91 21.35 22.48
C MET A 106 -4.08 20.74 23.26
N VAL A 107 -5.17 20.37 22.60
CA VAL A 107 -6.38 19.78 23.19
C VAL A 107 -6.81 18.49 22.51
N ASP A 108 -6.14 18.13 21.43
CA ASP A 108 -6.36 16.86 20.75
C ASP A 108 -5.76 15.70 21.55
N SER A 109 -6.50 14.60 21.59
CA SER A 109 -6.02 13.35 22.20
C SER A 109 -5.18 12.50 21.23
N ASP A 110 -5.15 12.88 19.95
CA ASP A 110 -4.46 12.21 18.86
C ASP A 110 -3.91 13.23 17.85
N PRO A 111 -3.22 14.31 18.35
CA PRO A 111 -2.46 15.17 17.47
C PRO A 111 -1.43 14.27 16.81
N LEU A 112 -1.14 14.41 15.53
CA LEU A 112 -0.24 13.51 14.81
C LEU A 112 0.86 12.98 15.74
N PRO A 113 0.90 11.67 15.98
CA PRO A 113 1.43 11.09 17.21
C PRO A 113 2.95 10.99 17.24
N ILE A 114 3.63 11.52 16.24
CA ILE A 114 5.07 11.57 16.25
C ILE A 114 5.48 12.89 16.87
N SER A 115 5.89 12.83 18.14
CA SER A 115 6.64 13.93 18.65
C SER A 115 7.81 14.19 17.69
N GLU A 116 7.98 15.41 17.27
CA GLU A 116 9.11 15.94 16.50
C GLU A 116 10.46 15.36 16.98
N SER A 117 10.58 15.10 18.28
CA SER A 117 11.73 14.44 18.90
C SER A 117 11.95 12.99 18.44
N LEU A 118 10.90 12.25 18.09
CA LEU A 118 11.02 10.85 17.65
C LEU A 118 11.45 10.80 16.18
N ALA A 119 10.86 11.63 15.33
CA ALA A 119 11.23 11.74 13.93
C ALA A 119 12.68 12.23 13.79
N THR A 120 13.04 13.31 14.45
CA THR A 120 14.43 13.85 14.46
C THR A 120 15.44 12.81 14.97
N LYS A 121 15.08 12.01 15.98
CA LYS A 121 15.95 10.94 16.51
C LYS A 121 16.29 9.90 15.45
N TYR A 122 15.37 9.58 14.53
CA TYR A 122 15.50 8.45 13.64
C TYR A 122 15.78 8.81 12.17
N LEU A 123 15.56 10.05 11.76
CA LEU A 123 15.75 10.49 10.37
C LEU A 123 17.16 10.27 9.84
N GLN A 124 18.18 10.61 10.63
CA GLN A 124 19.58 10.40 10.23
C GLN A 124 19.94 8.93 10.02
N ASP A 125 19.31 8.04 10.80
CA ASP A 125 19.56 6.60 10.69
C ASP A 125 18.85 5.99 9.48
N ILE A 126 17.64 6.48 9.15
CA ILE A 126 16.85 5.96 8.02
C ILE A 126 17.42 6.40 6.67
N ARG A 127 18.11 7.52 6.62
CA ARG A 127 18.78 8.03 5.43
C ARG A 127 19.71 7.00 4.78
N VAL A 128 20.40 6.20 5.59
CA VAL A 128 21.27 5.11 5.09
C VAL A 128 20.48 4.11 4.22
N CYS A 129 19.20 3.93 4.50
CA CYS A 129 18.32 3.08 3.70
C CYS A 129 17.81 3.82 2.44
N ALA A 130 17.42 5.08 2.57
CA ALA A 130 16.90 5.90 1.46
C ALA A 130 17.91 6.06 0.32
N ASP A 131 19.19 6.21 0.65
CA ASP A 131 20.29 6.36 -0.33
C ASP A 131 20.67 5.08 -1.08
N MET A 132 19.98 3.95 -0.84
CA MET A 132 20.26 2.69 -1.53
C MET A 132 19.63 2.62 -2.92
N ASP A 133 20.44 2.52 -3.97
CA ASP A 133 19.97 2.36 -5.37
C ASP A 133 19.20 1.05 -5.60
N ASP A 134 19.53 -0.03 -4.87
CA ASP A 134 18.89 -1.33 -5.00
C ASP A 134 17.62 -1.39 -4.15
N GLY A 135 16.46 -1.40 -4.81
CA GLY A 135 15.14 -1.41 -4.16
C GLY A 135 14.95 -2.57 -3.17
N THR A 136 15.50 -3.76 -3.46
CA THR A 136 15.42 -4.91 -2.54
C THR A 136 16.21 -4.67 -1.27
N LEU A 137 17.45 -4.18 -1.40
CA LEU A 137 18.30 -3.88 -0.23
C LEU A 137 17.70 -2.73 0.58
N ARG A 138 17.10 -1.74 -0.07
CA ARG A 138 16.41 -0.63 0.58
C ARG A 138 15.24 -1.11 1.43
N LEU A 139 14.35 -1.97 0.88
CA LEU A 139 13.23 -2.55 1.62
C LEU A 139 13.69 -3.37 2.84
N VAL A 140 14.73 -4.19 2.69
CA VAL A 140 15.31 -4.97 3.81
C VAL A 140 15.90 -4.04 4.87
N CYS A 141 16.52 -2.94 4.46
CA CYS A 141 17.07 -1.94 5.35
C CYS A 141 15.96 -1.27 6.17
N TYR A 142 14.89 -0.81 5.51
CA TYR A 142 13.73 -0.23 6.19
C TYR A 142 13.09 -1.21 7.18
N SER A 143 12.82 -2.45 6.77
CA SER A 143 12.24 -3.45 7.66
C SER A 143 13.10 -3.69 8.90
N THR A 144 14.42 -3.80 8.70
CA THR A 144 15.36 -3.97 9.83
C THR A 144 15.37 -2.75 10.76
N PHE A 145 15.26 -1.55 10.20
CA PHE A 145 15.25 -0.31 10.96
C PHE A 145 13.97 -0.18 11.81
N PHE A 146 12.81 -0.33 11.18
CA PHE A 146 11.52 -0.24 11.90
C PHE A 146 11.31 -1.38 12.89
N GLY A 147 11.80 -2.60 12.59
CA GLY A 147 11.82 -3.68 13.56
C GLY A 147 12.61 -3.32 14.83
N LYS A 148 13.78 -2.68 14.69
CA LYS A 148 14.57 -2.20 15.84
C LYS A 148 13.87 -1.08 16.63
N ILE A 149 13.13 -0.19 15.95
CA ILE A 149 12.32 0.82 16.65
C ILE A 149 11.24 0.13 17.47
N ALA A 150 10.50 -0.81 16.86
CA ALA A 150 9.45 -1.55 17.53
C ALA A 150 9.95 -2.31 18.78
N GLU A 151 11.15 -2.90 18.72
CA GLU A 151 11.79 -3.56 19.86
C GLU A 151 12.19 -2.59 21.01
N ASN A 152 12.55 -1.35 20.65
CA ASN A 152 13.11 -0.40 21.64
C ASN A 152 12.09 0.58 22.22
N GLU A 153 10.97 0.77 21.56
CA GLU A 153 9.91 1.65 22.06
C GLU A 153 8.86 0.80 22.82
N GLU A 154 8.36 1.31 23.93
CA GLU A 154 7.38 0.61 24.76
C GLU A 154 6.04 0.38 24.05
N ASN A 155 5.85 1.01 22.88
CA ASN A 155 4.64 0.94 22.09
C ASN A 155 4.94 0.73 20.60
N ASN A 156 4.49 -0.39 20.05
CA ASN A 156 4.61 -0.69 18.62
C ASN A 156 3.85 0.32 17.72
N SER A 157 2.89 1.07 18.27
CA SER A 157 2.20 2.16 17.59
C SER A 157 3.20 3.21 17.10
N ASN A 158 4.19 3.58 17.92
CA ASN A 158 5.18 4.60 17.55
C ASN A 158 5.96 4.23 16.27
N ALA A 159 6.30 2.95 16.10
CA ALA A 159 6.99 2.50 14.88
C ALA A 159 6.07 2.56 13.64
N LEU A 160 4.79 2.23 13.81
CA LEU A 160 3.81 2.34 12.71
C LEU A 160 3.54 3.80 12.34
N GLU A 161 3.33 4.65 13.33
CA GLU A 161 3.08 6.08 13.16
C GLU A 161 4.25 6.76 12.46
N LEU A 162 5.48 6.49 12.90
CA LEU A 162 6.69 6.95 12.20
C LEU A 162 6.73 6.47 10.75
N SER A 163 6.41 5.19 10.50
CA SER A 163 6.41 4.66 9.13
C SER A 163 5.35 5.32 8.24
N ILE A 164 4.20 5.67 8.81
CA ILE A 164 3.14 6.38 8.09
C ILE A 164 3.57 7.80 7.76
N ALA A 165 4.12 8.52 8.74
CA ALA A 165 4.57 9.89 8.55
C ALA A 165 5.67 9.96 7.49
N LEU A 166 6.70 9.12 7.60
CA LEU A 166 7.79 9.08 6.63
C LEU A 166 7.33 8.64 5.22
N SER A 167 6.28 7.83 5.14
CA SER A 167 5.65 7.51 3.84
C SER A 167 4.85 8.68 3.28
N LYS A 168 4.18 9.46 4.14
CA LYS A 168 3.44 10.65 3.71
C LYS A 168 4.34 11.74 3.13
N ILE A 169 5.50 11.97 3.73
CA ILE A 169 6.47 12.96 3.26
C ILE A 169 7.41 12.43 2.17
N GLY A 170 7.22 11.17 1.73
CA GLY A 170 7.98 10.58 0.64
C GLY A 170 9.38 10.07 1.00
N THR A 171 9.76 10.08 2.28
CA THR A 171 11.06 9.54 2.74
C THR A 171 11.14 8.02 2.55
N ILE A 172 10.04 7.33 2.77
CA ILE A 172 9.88 5.92 2.41
C ILE A 172 8.76 5.76 1.38
N ASP A 173 8.94 4.85 0.44
CA ASP A 173 8.00 4.68 -0.67
C ASP A 173 6.60 4.21 -0.22
N ASP A 174 6.54 3.36 0.81
CA ASP A 174 5.30 2.79 1.34
C ASP A 174 5.51 2.19 2.72
N CYS A 175 4.64 2.52 3.67
CA CYS A 175 4.68 1.97 5.01
C CYS A 175 4.21 0.50 5.10
N HIS A 176 3.51 -0.02 4.09
CA HIS A 176 2.92 -1.37 4.13
C HIS A 176 3.97 -2.46 4.40
N PHE A 177 5.06 -2.45 3.63
CA PHE A 177 6.09 -3.46 3.75
C PHE A 177 6.81 -3.41 5.10
N VAL A 178 7.13 -2.22 5.59
CA VAL A 178 7.81 -2.06 6.89
C VAL A 178 6.91 -2.43 8.07
N SER A 179 5.61 -2.24 7.94
CA SER A 179 4.65 -2.60 8.98
C SER A 179 4.52 -4.11 9.20
N HIS A 180 4.88 -4.95 8.21
CA HIS A 180 5.02 -6.40 8.41
C HIS A 180 6.02 -6.71 9.53
N GLU A 181 7.19 -6.06 9.52
CA GLU A 181 8.22 -6.29 10.54
C GLU A 181 7.77 -5.80 11.92
N VAL A 182 7.08 -4.65 11.97
CA VAL A 182 6.50 -4.16 13.24
C VAL A 182 5.50 -5.17 13.82
N GLY A 183 4.63 -5.74 12.99
CA GLY A 183 3.68 -6.79 13.40
C GLY A 183 4.38 -8.07 13.86
N HIS A 184 5.45 -8.46 13.19
CA HIS A 184 6.28 -9.61 13.56
C HIS A 184 6.92 -9.42 14.94
N VAL A 185 7.52 -8.26 15.20
CA VAL A 185 8.10 -7.90 16.50
C VAL A 185 7.01 -7.87 17.60
N ALA A 186 5.87 -7.25 17.31
CA ALA A 186 4.75 -7.18 18.26
C ALA A 186 4.28 -8.55 18.73
N PHE A 187 4.16 -9.52 17.81
CA PHE A 187 3.80 -10.89 18.17
C PHE A 187 4.90 -11.58 18.98
N ASN A 188 6.16 -11.40 18.62
CA ASN A 188 7.28 -12.02 19.37
C ASN A 188 7.36 -11.51 20.82
N GLU A 189 7.06 -10.25 21.05
CA GLU A 189 7.01 -9.67 22.40
C GLU A 189 5.77 -10.11 23.18
N ARG A 190 4.64 -10.24 22.52
CA ARG A 190 3.35 -10.65 23.10
C ARG A 190 2.71 -11.73 22.23
N PRO A 191 3.03 -13.02 22.47
CA PRO A 191 2.61 -14.10 21.59
C PRO A 191 1.12 -14.46 21.77
N ASN A 192 0.25 -13.48 21.59
CA ASN A 192 -1.19 -13.61 21.56
C ASN A 192 -1.74 -12.95 20.29
N VAL A 193 -2.03 -13.76 19.28
CA VAL A 193 -2.47 -13.28 17.97
C VAL A 193 -3.72 -12.40 18.06
N ILE A 194 -4.71 -12.80 18.84
CA ILE A 194 -5.99 -12.07 18.96
C ILE A 194 -5.80 -10.69 19.61
N GLU A 195 -5.03 -10.61 20.68
CA GLU A 195 -4.77 -9.34 21.37
C GLU A 195 -4.02 -8.36 20.44
N ASN A 196 -3.03 -8.84 19.66
CA ASN A 196 -2.33 -8.00 18.70
C ASN A 196 -3.25 -7.53 17.56
N LEU A 197 -4.18 -8.36 17.09
CA LEU A 197 -5.10 -7.98 16.02
C LEU A 197 -6.18 -6.99 16.49
N ILE A 198 -6.73 -7.14 17.70
CA ILE A 198 -7.78 -6.26 18.22
C ILE A 198 -7.19 -4.91 18.68
N GLY A 199 -5.97 -4.91 19.19
CA GLY A 199 -5.32 -3.74 19.78
C GLY A 199 -4.87 -2.66 18.79
N MET A 200 -4.94 -2.93 17.48
CA MET A 200 -4.43 -2.04 16.45
C MET A 200 -5.47 -1.77 15.37
N ASP A 201 -5.39 -0.60 14.74
CA ASP A 201 -6.12 -0.32 13.49
C ASP A 201 -5.40 -1.02 12.32
N GLY A 202 -5.92 -2.17 11.90
CA GLY A 202 -5.35 -2.96 10.81
C GLY A 202 -5.41 -2.28 9.46
N THR A 203 -6.14 -1.18 9.34
CA THR A 203 -6.14 -0.39 8.08
C THR A 203 -4.93 0.51 7.94
N MET A 204 -4.19 0.73 9.04
CA MET A 204 -2.92 1.44 9.00
C MET A 204 -1.96 0.68 8.07
N CYS A 205 -1.28 1.42 7.23
CA CYS A 205 -0.37 0.83 6.23
C CYS A 205 -1.01 -0.36 5.46
N ARG A 206 -2.28 -0.24 5.11
CA ARG A 206 -3.03 -1.23 4.32
C ARG A 206 -2.95 -2.66 4.87
N GLY A 207 -3.04 -2.82 6.17
CA GLY A 207 -3.06 -4.13 6.83
C GLY A 207 -1.70 -4.79 7.05
N GLY A 208 -0.60 -4.19 6.66
CA GLY A 208 0.74 -4.79 6.77
C GLY A 208 1.09 -5.27 8.18
N TYR A 209 0.68 -4.53 9.20
CA TYR A 209 0.86 -4.98 10.60
C TYR A 209 0.21 -6.33 10.87
N PHE A 210 -1.03 -6.54 10.41
CA PHE A 210 -1.74 -7.82 10.58
C PHE A 210 -1.06 -8.96 9.85
N HIS A 211 -0.51 -8.68 8.67
CA HIS A 211 0.26 -9.65 7.90
C HIS A 211 1.48 -10.12 8.69
N GLY A 212 2.20 -9.20 9.32
CA GLY A 212 3.37 -9.52 10.16
C GLY A 212 3.01 -10.33 11.40
N VAL A 213 1.95 -9.95 12.12
CA VAL A 213 1.46 -10.68 13.31
C VAL A 213 1.11 -12.13 12.95
N LEU A 214 0.37 -12.32 11.85
CA LEU A 214 -0.06 -13.66 11.42
C LEU A 214 1.09 -14.49 10.86
N ALA A 215 2.00 -13.86 10.12
CA ALA A 215 3.23 -14.52 9.64
C ALA A 215 4.07 -15.03 10.82
N ALA A 216 4.29 -14.22 11.86
CA ALA A 216 5.03 -14.61 13.06
C ALA A 216 4.34 -15.75 13.83
N TYR A 217 3.01 -15.68 13.99
CA TYR A 217 2.22 -16.73 14.65
C TYR A 217 2.37 -18.09 13.96
N PHE A 218 2.23 -18.12 12.65
CA PHE A 218 2.33 -19.37 11.89
C PHE A 218 3.77 -19.87 11.80
N HIS A 219 4.74 -18.98 11.70
CA HIS A 219 6.16 -19.34 11.74
C HIS A 219 6.54 -19.96 13.09
N GLU A 220 6.16 -19.34 14.22
CA GLU A 220 6.38 -19.92 15.56
C GLU A 220 5.68 -21.29 15.71
N THR A 221 4.48 -21.44 15.15
CA THR A 221 3.73 -22.70 15.18
C THR A 221 4.49 -23.80 14.44
N GLN A 222 5.07 -23.50 13.29
CA GLN A 222 5.87 -24.42 12.49
C GLN A 222 7.20 -24.77 13.18
N GLU A 223 7.96 -23.79 13.65
CA GLU A 223 9.26 -24.01 14.30
C GLU A 223 9.14 -24.86 15.58
N ASN A 224 8.09 -24.66 16.35
CA ASN A 224 7.82 -25.45 17.54
C ASN A 224 7.24 -26.84 17.26
N ASN A 225 7.16 -27.27 16.00
CA ASN A 225 6.53 -28.51 15.56
C ASN A 225 5.10 -28.70 16.12
N LYS A 226 4.37 -27.60 16.36
CA LYS A 226 2.96 -27.64 16.72
C LYS A 226 2.15 -28.07 15.48
N SER A 227 1.11 -28.86 15.72
CA SER A 227 0.17 -29.19 14.64
C SER A 227 -0.49 -27.91 14.11
N PHE A 228 -0.78 -27.88 12.81
CA PHE A 228 -1.51 -26.75 12.21
C PHE A 228 -2.82 -26.50 12.95
N PRO A 229 -3.14 -25.24 13.29
CA PRO A 229 -4.36 -24.90 14.02
C PRO A 229 -5.61 -25.29 13.23
N SER A 230 -6.43 -26.18 13.76
CA SER A 230 -7.68 -26.61 13.09
C SER A 230 -8.74 -25.50 13.01
N ASP A 231 -8.59 -24.47 13.83
CA ASP A 231 -9.48 -23.32 13.98
C ASP A 231 -8.94 -22.03 13.32
N TYR A 232 -7.94 -22.17 12.42
CA TYR A 232 -7.32 -21.04 11.73
C TYR A 232 -8.33 -20.08 11.07
N LYS A 233 -9.47 -20.58 10.58
CA LYS A 233 -10.51 -19.77 9.95
C LYS A 233 -11.21 -18.80 10.90
N VAL A 234 -11.18 -19.06 12.22
CA VAL A 234 -11.88 -18.23 13.20
C VAL A 234 -10.96 -17.20 13.86
N ILE A 235 -9.66 -17.18 13.53
CA ILE A 235 -8.70 -16.21 14.07
C ILE A 235 -9.17 -14.78 13.83
N CYS A 236 -9.73 -14.50 12.64
CA CYS A 236 -10.23 -13.18 12.28
C CYS A 236 -11.66 -12.88 12.72
N ASN A 237 -12.37 -13.80 13.38
CA ASN A 237 -13.80 -13.65 13.66
C ASN A 237 -14.14 -12.47 14.58
N GLU A 238 -13.25 -12.11 15.50
CA GLU A 238 -13.44 -10.94 16.38
C GLU A 238 -13.44 -9.60 15.61
N LEU A 239 -12.97 -9.62 14.36
CA LEU A 239 -12.91 -8.45 13.48
C LEU A 239 -14.09 -8.39 12.49
N ILE A 240 -15.00 -9.38 12.52
CA ILE A 240 -16.18 -9.39 11.61
C ILE A 240 -16.98 -8.10 11.77
N GLY A 241 -17.36 -7.51 10.65
CA GLY A 241 -18.10 -6.24 10.63
C GLY A 241 -17.22 -4.98 10.75
N THR A 242 -15.91 -5.16 10.78
CA THR A 242 -14.93 -4.07 10.72
C THR A 242 -14.19 -4.07 9.38
N SER A 243 -13.52 -2.96 9.04
CA SER A 243 -12.61 -2.89 7.89
C SER A 243 -11.40 -3.81 8.03
N ASN A 244 -10.98 -4.08 9.26
CA ASN A 244 -9.82 -4.91 9.60
C ASN A 244 -9.99 -6.40 9.26
N TYR A 245 -11.23 -6.86 9.08
CA TYR A 245 -11.50 -8.26 8.78
C TYR A 245 -10.87 -8.72 7.46
N GLN A 246 -10.91 -7.88 6.43
CA GLN A 246 -10.32 -8.18 5.12
C GLN A 246 -8.81 -8.35 5.22
N ASP A 247 -8.16 -7.42 5.91
CA ASP A 247 -6.71 -7.43 6.10
C ASP A 247 -6.25 -8.63 6.91
N CYS A 248 -7.05 -9.03 7.91
CA CYS A 248 -6.79 -10.25 8.67
C CYS A 248 -6.90 -11.52 7.80
N ILE A 249 -7.94 -11.66 6.98
CA ILE A 249 -8.07 -12.83 6.08
C ILE A 249 -6.96 -12.85 5.04
N HIS A 250 -6.57 -11.69 4.50
CA HIS A 250 -5.43 -11.58 3.59
C HIS A 250 -4.13 -11.99 4.31
N GLY A 251 -3.91 -11.49 5.51
CA GLY A 251 -2.78 -11.85 6.36
C GLY A 251 -2.72 -13.34 6.73
N LEU A 252 -3.88 -14.04 6.86
CA LEU A 252 -3.89 -15.49 6.99
C LEU A 252 -3.18 -16.16 5.82
N GLY A 253 -3.40 -15.67 4.59
CA GLY A 253 -2.70 -16.17 3.39
C GLY A 253 -1.19 -16.06 3.52
N HIS A 254 -0.68 -14.91 3.97
CA HIS A 254 0.76 -14.74 4.26
C HIS A 254 1.24 -15.77 5.28
N GLY A 255 0.52 -15.92 6.38
CA GLY A 255 0.85 -16.86 7.45
C GLY A 255 0.90 -18.31 6.98
N LEU A 256 -0.02 -18.73 6.09
CA LEU A 256 -0.01 -20.10 5.53
C LEU A 256 1.29 -20.40 4.80
N VAL A 257 1.83 -19.47 4.03
CA VAL A 257 3.13 -19.63 3.35
C VAL A 257 4.27 -19.76 4.37
N HIS A 258 4.22 -19.01 5.46
CA HIS A 258 5.21 -19.16 6.54
C HIS A 258 5.14 -20.54 7.22
N TYR A 259 3.96 -21.14 7.33
CA TYR A 259 3.81 -22.48 7.91
C TYR A 259 4.21 -23.60 6.95
N PHE A 260 3.73 -23.56 5.70
CA PHE A 260 3.94 -24.65 4.71
C PHE A 260 5.22 -24.45 3.87
N GLY A 261 5.86 -23.28 3.92
CA GLY A 261 7.05 -22.99 3.14
C GLY A 261 6.78 -22.98 1.63
N GLU A 262 7.52 -23.82 0.89
CA GLU A 262 7.40 -23.91 -0.57
C GLU A 262 6.20 -24.77 -1.05
N ASP A 263 5.43 -25.37 -0.12
CA ASP A 263 4.26 -26.16 -0.47
C ASP A 263 3.04 -25.26 -0.72
N LEU A 264 3.05 -24.61 -1.88
CA LEU A 264 1.98 -23.75 -2.34
C LEU A 264 0.62 -24.46 -2.38
N SER A 265 0.60 -25.75 -2.75
CA SER A 265 -0.64 -26.52 -2.88
C SER A 265 -1.37 -26.65 -1.55
N SER A 266 -0.65 -26.95 -0.46
CA SER A 266 -1.24 -27.04 0.89
C SER A 266 -1.79 -25.70 1.37
N SER A 267 -1.09 -24.58 1.06
CA SER A 267 -1.57 -23.23 1.40
C SER A 267 -2.87 -22.91 0.67
N LEU A 268 -2.94 -23.17 -0.63
CA LEU A 268 -4.13 -22.89 -1.45
C LEU A 268 -5.33 -23.76 -1.07
N GLU A 269 -5.12 -25.03 -0.77
CA GLU A 269 -6.20 -25.94 -0.35
C GLU A 269 -6.95 -25.40 0.87
N LEU A 270 -6.23 -24.80 1.83
CA LEU A 270 -6.85 -24.18 3.00
C LEU A 270 -7.63 -22.90 2.66
N CYS A 271 -7.17 -22.11 1.71
CA CYS A 271 -7.93 -20.96 1.23
C CYS A 271 -9.20 -21.40 0.50
N HIS A 272 -9.13 -22.43 -0.35
CA HIS A 272 -10.29 -22.95 -1.10
C HIS A 272 -11.38 -23.53 -0.20
N ASP A 273 -11.05 -23.90 1.05
CA ASP A 273 -12.03 -24.34 2.05
C ASP A 273 -12.76 -23.19 2.76
N MET A 274 -12.53 -21.95 2.35
CA MET A 274 -13.19 -20.74 2.88
C MET A 274 -14.42 -20.34 2.02
N SER A 275 -15.15 -19.30 2.44
CA SER A 275 -16.16 -18.68 1.59
C SER A 275 -15.53 -18.06 0.33
N PHE A 276 -16.35 -17.75 -0.66
CA PHE A 276 -15.83 -17.25 -1.94
C PHE A 276 -14.93 -16.01 -1.78
N TYR A 277 -15.40 -15.01 -1.02
CA TYR A 277 -14.64 -13.77 -0.86
C TYR A 277 -13.43 -13.96 0.07
N GLN A 278 -13.59 -14.72 1.15
CA GLN A 278 -12.47 -15.10 2.02
C GLN A 278 -11.39 -15.87 1.22
N ASN A 279 -11.82 -16.77 0.32
CA ASN A 279 -10.92 -17.49 -0.56
C ASN A 279 -10.08 -16.53 -1.42
N ILE A 280 -10.73 -15.54 -2.08
CA ILE A 280 -10.01 -14.51 -2.88
C ILE A 280 -8.96 -13.81 -2.04
N LEU A 281 -9.32 -13.30 -0.86
CA LEU A 281 -8.40 -12.58 0.02
C LEU A 281 -7.25 -13.46 0.51
N CYS A 282 -7.55 -14.68 0.92
CA CYS A 282 -6.56 -15.65 1.39
C CYS A 282 -5.59 -16.04 0.26
N VAL A 283 -6.11 -16.38 -0.93
CA VAL A 283 -5.29 -16.71 -2.11
C VAL A 283 -4.39 -15.54 -2.50
N LYS A 284 -4.92 -14.32 -2.48
CA LYS A 284 -4.12 -13.12 -2.74
C LYS A 284 -2.94 -13.01 -1.76
N GLY A 285 -3.18 -13.22 -0.46
CA GLY A 285 -2.12 -13.23 0.55
C GLY A 285 -1.07 -14.31 0.33
N VAL A 286 -1.52 -15.55 0.02
CA VAL A 286 -0.62 -16.66 -0.33
C VAL A 286 0.26 -16.30 -1.52
N MET A 287 -0.35 -15.79 -2.61
CA MET A 287 0.36 -15.47 -3.84
C MET A 287 1.32 -14.29 -3.68
N MET A 288 0.93 -13.25 -2.92
CA MET A 288 1.83 -12.13 -2.59
C MET A 288 3.06 -12.61 -1.84
N GLN A 289 2.89 -13.37 -0.77
CA GLN A 289 4.02 -13.87 0.03
C GLN A 289 4.92 -14.80 -0.76
N GLN A 290 4.34 -15.69 -1.57
CA GLN A 290 5.12 -16.58 -2.41
C GLN A 290 5.92 -15.82 -3.46
N THR A 291 5.30 -14.82 -4.11
CA THR A 291 5.96 -14.00 -5.12
C THR A 291 7.09 -13.18 -4.50
N ASP A 292 6.85 -12.55 -3.35
CA ASP A 292 7.86 -11.81 -2.61
C ASP A 292 9.05 -12.69 -2.23
N ASN A 293 8.80 -13.87 -1.65
CA ASN A 293 9.83 -14.82 -1.29
C ASN A 293 10.70 -15.24 -2.49
N ILE A 294 10.09 -15.43 -3.66
CA ILE A 294 10.83 -15.85 -4.87
C ILE A 294 11.63 -14.68 -5.43
N LEU A 295 11.02 -13.50 -5.58
CA LEU A 295 11.69 -12.32 -6.15
C LEU A 295 12.82 -11.81 -5.24
N THR A 296 12.64 -11.83 -3.94
CA THR A 296 13.70 -11.47 -2.98
C THR A 296 14.90 -12.42 -3.07
N ARG A 297 14.67 -13.73 -3.24
CA ARG A 297 15.76 -14.72 -3.31
C ARG A 297 16.44 -14.82 -4.67
N GLN A 298 15.69 -14.67 -5.78
CA GLN A 298 16.15 -14.97 -7.13
C GLN A 298 16.27 -13.74 -8.03
N GLY A 299 15.73 -12.61 -7.59
CA GLY A 299 15.69 -11.36 -8.35
C GLY A 299 14.72 -11.41 -9.54
N ILE A 300 14.60 -10.27 -10.22
CA ILE A 300 13.75 -10.10 -11.40
C ILE A 300 14.52 -10.57 -12.63
N SER A 301 14.06 -11.65 -13.26
CA SER A 301 14.57 -12.14 -14.54
C SER A 301 13.47 -12.82 -15.34
N LYS A 302 13.68 -12.99 -16.66
CA LYS A 302 12.69 -13.66 -17.50
C LYS A 302 12.37 -15.08 -17.00
N ASP A 303 13.39 -15.84 -16.65
CA ASP A 303 13.21 -17.22 -16.21
C ASP A 303 12.45 -17.30 -14.88
N VAL A 304 12.62 -16.33 -13.99
CA VAL A 304 11.87 -16.26 -12.74
C VAL A 304 10.44 -15.83 -13.00
N ILE A 305 10.24 -14.67 -13.62
CA ILE A 305 8.90 -14.06 -13.83
C ILE A 305 7.98 -14.97 -14.66
N SER A 306 8.47 -15.56 -15.76
CA SER A 306 7.63 -16.40 -16.61
C SER A 306 7.24 -17.75 -15.99
N ASN A 307 7.91 -18.17 -14.92
CA ASN A 307 7.62 -19.42 -14.22
C ASN A 307 6.90 -19.23 -12.87
N LEU A 308 6.71 -18.00 -12.40
CA LEU A 308 6.05 -17.72 -11.11
C LEU A 308 4.61 -18.24 -11.09
N CYS A 309 3.83 -17.95 -12.12
CA CYS A 309 2.43 -18.30 -12.23
C CYS A 309 2.24 -19.36 -13.30
N ASN A 310 2.13 -20.58 -12.88
CA ASN A 310 1.93 -21.74 -13.75
C ASN A 310 0.51 -21.72 -14.35
N THR A 311 0.38 -22.02 -15.64
CA THR A 311 -0.93 -22.11 -16.33
C THR A 311 -1.77 -23.32 -15.90
N GLU A 312 -1.22 -24.22 -15.08
CA GLU A 312 -1.95 -25.35 -14.48
C GLU A 312 -2.72 -24.95 -13.21
N LEU A 313 -2.52 -23.72 -12.68
CA LEU A 313 -3.30 -23.20 -11.57
C LEU A 313 -4.78 -23.11 -11.93
N GLU A 314 -5.65 -23.23 -10.94
CA GLU A 314 -7.07 -22.93 -11.10
C GLU A 314 -7.29 -21.48 -11.55
N SER A 315 -8.45 -21.19 -12.10
CA SER A 315 -8.70 -19.89 -12.75
C SER A 315 -8.51 -18.70 -11.81
N LEU A 316 -8.94 -18.84 -10.54
CA LEU A 316 -8.76 -17.81 -9.52
C LEU A 316 -7.29 -17.66 -9.12
N ASP A 317 -6.65 -18.77 -8.81
CA ASP A 317 -5.24 -18.79 -8.39
C ASP A 317 -4.32 -18.22 -9.46
N PHE A 318 -4.60 -18.50 -10.73
CA PHE A 318 -3.86 -17.94 -11.85
C PHE A 318 -4.01 -16.40 -11.94
N VAL A 319 -5.23 -15.90 -11.74
CA VAL A 319 -5.49 -14.46 -11.72
C VAL A 319 -4.74 -13.80 -10.56
N GLU A 320 -4.95 -14.30 -9.35
CA GLU A 320 -4.36 -13.71 -8.14
C GLU A 320 -2.84 -13.83 -8.14
N CYS A 321 -2.27 -14.93 -8.66
CA CYS A 321 -0.83 -15.07 -8.82
C CYS A 321 -0.26 -13.96 -9.70
N ASN A 322 -0.79 -13.76 -10.91
CA ASN A 322 -0.26 -12.76 -11.81
C ASN A 322 -0.51 -11.32 -11.31
N MET A 323 -1.64 -11.06 -10.66
CA MET A 323 -1.88 -9.77 -10.00
C MET A 323 -0.88 -9.53 -8.88
N SER A 324 -0.60 -10.55 -8.06
CA SER A 324 0.41 -10.46 -6.98
C SER A 324 1.82 -10.23 -7.51
N VAL A 325 2.17 -10.79 -8.67
CA VAL A 325 3.43 -10.44 -9.35
C VAL A 325 3.49 -8.94 -9.62
N GLY A 326 2.43 -8.36 -10.16
CA GLY A 326 2.34 -6.93 -10.43
C GLY A 326 2.44 -6.08 -9.16
N THR A 327 1.70 -6.44 -8.13
CA THR A 327 1.74 -5.79 -6.81
C THR A 327 3.16 -5.83 -6.21
N THR A 328 3.79 -6.99 -6.19
CA THR A 328 5.17 -7.14 -5.66
C THR A 328 6.16 -6.33 -6.48
N LEU A 329 6.04 -6.33 -7.83
CA LEU A 329 6.89 -5.52 -8.69
C LEU A 329 6.78 -4.02 -8.41
N ALA A 330 5.63 -3.50 -7.97
CA ALA A 330 5.49 -2.11 -7.57
C ALA A 330 6.50 -1.76 -6.47
N PHE A 331 6.59 -2.59 -5.42
CA PHE A 331 7.54 -2.37 -4.32
C PHE A 331 8.99 -2.45 -4.79
N PHE A 332 9.33 -3.42 -5.65
CA PHE A 332 10.69 -3.60 -6.15
C PHE A 332 11.14 -2.49 -7.12
N THR A 333 10.21 -1.72 -7.68
CA THR A 333 10.48 -0.65 -8.65
C THR A 333 10.10 0.74 -8.13
N ASN A 334 10.06 0.93 -6.81
CA ASN A 334 9.69 2.20 -6.19
C ASN A 334 8.39 2.78 -6.77
N HIS A 335 7.37 1.97 -6.89
CA HIS A 335 6.09 2.36 -7.46
C HIS A 335 6.18 3.06 -8.84
N THR A 336 7.28 2.79 -9.59
CA THR A 336 7.50 3.32 -10.94
C THR A 336 6.83 2.41 -11.97
N PHE A 337 5.70 2.85 -12.53
CA PHE A 337 4.90 2.04 -13.45
C PHE A 337 5.70 1.53 -14.66
N ASP A 338 6.49 2.39 -15.31
CA ASP A 338 7.23 2.03 -16.52
C ASP A 338 8.30 0.95 -16.27
N GLU A 339 8.87 0.89 -15.09
CA GLU A 339 9.85 -0.14 -14.71
C GLU A 339 9.17 -1.46 -14.35
N GLY A 340 8.12 -1.43 -13.54
CA GLY A 340 7.31 -2.59 -13.23
C GLY A 340 6.68 -3.22 -14.48
N ALA A 341 6.15 -2.40 -15.39
CA ALA A 341 5.55 -2.85 -16.64
C ALA A 341 6.55 -3.60 -17.54
N LYS A 342 7.82 -3.16 -17.63
CA LYS A 342 8.88 -3.91 -18.33
C LYS A 342 9.08 -5.30 -17.77
N SER A 343 8.90 -5.47 -16.46
CA SER A 343 9.01 -6.78 -15.82
C SER A 343 7.78 -7.65 -16.09
N CYS A 344 6.57 -7.08 -16.10
CA CYS A 344 5.36 -7.80 -16.53
C CYS A 344 5.43 -8.29 -17.99
N GLU A 345 6.12 -7.56 -18.89
CA GLU A 345 6.36 -7.98 -20.28
C GLU A 345 7.19 -9.28 -20.40
N LEU A 346 7.87 -9.70 -19.34
CA LEU A 346 8.61 -10.97 -19.29
C LEU A 346 7.69 -12.20 -19.18
N ILE A 347 6.42 -12.03 -18.81
CA ILE A 347 5.43 -13.12 -18.74
C ILE A 347 5.08 -13.55 -20.17
N ASP A 348 5.15 -14.85 -20.44
CA ASP A 348 4.89 -15.37 -21.79
C ASP A 348 3.39 -15.48 -22.10
N ASP A 349 2.51 -15.70 -21.09
CA ASP A 349 1.06 -15.76 -21.26
C ASP A 349 0.45 -14.36 -21.30
N GLU A 350 -0.31 -14.06 -22.37
CA GLU A 350 -0.89 -12.71 -22.58
C GLU A 350 -1.93 -12.30 -21.52
N LYS A 351 -2.68 -13.28 -20.97
CA LYS A 351 -3.63 -12.98 -19.87
C LYS A 351 -2.88 -12.74 -18.58
N GLY A 352 -1.88 -13.55 -18.29
CA GLY A 352 -1.01 -13.38 -17.14
C GLY A 352 -0.34 -11.99 -17.16
N LYS A 353 0.19 -11.58 -18.32
CA LYS A 353 0.76 -10.25 -18.51
C LYS A 353 -0.25 -9.13 -18.18
N ASN A 354 -1.48 -9.23 -18.68
CA ASN A 354 -2.51 -8.23 -18.42
C ASN A 354 -2.90 -8.18 -16.94
N TYR A 355 -2.96 -9.31 -16.24
CA TYR A 355 -3.21 -9.34 -14.80
C TYR A 355 -2.03 -8.76 -14.00
N CYS A 356 -0.78 -9.02 -14.41
CA CYS A 356 0.39 -8.39 -13.81
C CYS A 356 0.33 -6.86 -13.94
N LEU A 357 0.06 -6.35 -15.13
CA LEU A 357 -0.08 -4.90 -15.37
C LEU A 357 -1.23 -4.30 -14.54
N GLU A 358 -2.33 -5.01 -14.37
CA GLU A 358 -3.45 -4.56 -13.54
C GLU A 358 -3.07 -4.55 -12.05
N GLY A 359 -2.40 -5.59 -11.53
CA GLY A 359 -1.92 -5.63 -10.16
C GLY A 359 -0.93 -4.49 -9.87
N LEU A 360 0.02 -4.25 -10.77
CA LEU A 360 0.97 -3.13 -10.71
C LEU A 360 0.25 -1.78 -10.66
N ARG A 361 -0.74 -1.56 -11.54
CA ARG A 361 -1.50 -0.32 -11.61
C ARG A 361 -2.28 -0.07 -10.33
N LEU A 362 -3.01 -1.09 -9.84
CA LEU A 362 -3.81 -0.99 -8.63
C LEU A 362 -2.94 -0.68 -7.42
N GLU A 363 -1.79 -1.32 -7.30
CA GLU A 363 -0.85 -1.08 -6.20
C GLU A 363 -0.35 0.37 -6.19
N ILE A 364 0.08 0.87 -7.34
CA ILE A 364 0.53 2.27 -7.47
C ILE A 364 -0.61 3.27 -7.23
N GLU A 365 -1.84 2.95 -7.62
CA GLU A 365 -3.00 3.81 -7.34
C GLU A 365 -3.39 3.77 -5.86
N ASP A 366 -3.26 2.62 -5.22
CA ASP A 366 -3.58 2.46 -3.80
C ASP A 366 -2.53 3.12 -2.91
N SER A 367 -1.23 3.03 -3.25
CA SER A 367 -0.18 3.75 -2.52
C SER A 367 -0.44 5.26 -2.49
N LYS A 368 -0.85 5.85 -3.61
CA LYS A 368 -1.17 7.29 -3.71
C LYS A 368 -2.42 7.72 -2.93
N LYS A 369 -3.33 6.82 -2.60
CA LYS A 369 -4.53 7.17 -1.82
C LYS A 369 -4.20 7.53 -0.37
N TYR A 370 -3.09 7.05 0.16
CA TYR A 370 -2.62 7.41 1.50
C TYR A 370 -1.97 8.79 1.55
N GLU A 371 -1.58 9.35 0.40
CA GLU A 371 -1.13 10.74 0.29
C GLU A 371 -2.30 11.74 0.41
N ILE A 372 -3.55 11.31 0.26
CA ILE A 372 -4.72 12.19 0.17
C ILE A 372 -5.76 11.81 1.23
N LYS A 373 -5.68 12.41 2.40
CA LYS A 373 -6.62 12.37 3.55
C LYS A 373 -6.98 10.98 4.08
N PRO A 374 -6.87 10.74 5.37
CA PRO A 374 -7.47 9.55 5.97
C PRO A 374 -8.96 9.55 5.65
N LEU A 375 -9.42 8.50 4.99
CA LEU A 375 -10.86 8.24 4.87
C LEU A 375 -11.39 8.19 6.31
N THR A 376 -12.35 9.07 6.61
CA THR A 376 -13.00 9.02 7.92
C THR A 376 -13.45 7.58 8.18
N LYS A 377 -13.24 7.09 9.39
CA LYS A 377 -13.51 5.71 9.84
C LYS A 377 -14.87 5.15 9.38
N ASP A 378 -15.82 6.04 9.08
CA ASP A 378 -17.21 5.74 8.72
C ASP A 378 -17.47 5.40 7.24
N VAL A 379 -16.52 5.62 6.32
CA VAL A 379 -16.71 5.33 4.88
C VAL A 379 -15.89 4.13 4.40
N ARG A 380 -15.16 3.47 5.28
CA ARG A 380 -14.38 2.28 4.93
C ARG A 380 -15.30 1.10 4.64
N GLU A 381 -14.90 0.34 3.65
CA GLU A 381 -15.57 -0.91 3.28
C GLU A 381 -15.46 -1.93 4.42
N LYS A 382 -16.58 -2.57 4.74
CA LYS A 382 -16.67 -3.63 5.76
C LYS A 382 -17.08 -4.91 5.07
N PHE A 383 -16.39 -5.98 5.43
CA PHE A 383 -16.76 -7.31 5.01
C PHE A 383 -17.56 -7.99 6.13
N GLN A 384 -18.76 -8.45 5.79
CA GLN A 384 -19.74 -8.93 6.77
C GLN A 384 -20.31 -10.29 6.30
N PRO A 385 -19.58 -11.41 6.55
CA PRO A 385 -20.05 -12.74 6.18
C PRO A 385 -21.29 -13.12 6.97
N GLN A 386 -22.29 -13.65 6.28
CA GLN A 386 -23.55 -14.11 6.86
C GLN A 386 -23.62 -15.64 6.81
N PHE A 387 -23.53 -16.28 7.95
CA PHE A 387 -23.58 -17.73 8.10
C PHE A 387 -25.01 -18.24 7.93
N ILE A 388 -25.22 -19.20 7.04
CA ILE A 388 -26.53 -19.79 6.80
C ILE A 388 -26.76 -20.92 7.78
N GLU A 389 -27.74 -20.76 8.66
CA GLU A 389 -28.08 -21.74 9.69
C GLU A 389 -28.30 -23.14 9.13
N GLY A 390 -27.64 -24.13 9.74
CA GLY A 390 -27.74 -25.54 9.33
C GLY A 390 -26.91 -25.91 8.11
N THR A 391 -26.04 -25.05 7.60
CA THR A 391 -25.13 -25.31 6.48
C THR A 391 -23.72 -24.83 6.79
N SER A 392 -22.75 -25.23 5.97
CA SER A 392 -21.39 -24.66 5.96
C SER A 392 -21.26 -23.48 4.99
N LYS A 393 -22.37 -22.99 4.42
CA LYS A 393 -22.37 -21.96 3.38
C LYS A 393 -22.49 -20.59 3.99
N ILE A 394 -21.86 -19.62 3.33
CA ILE A 394 -21.82 -18.22 3.72
C ILE A 394 -22.30 -17.37 2.54
N ILE A 395 -23.07 -16.34 2.83
CA ILE A 395 -23.31 -15.22 1.91
C ILE A 395 -22.42 -14.09 2.34
N ASP A 396 -21.48 -13.72 1.49
CA ASP A 396 -20.56 -12.63 1.79
C ASP A 396 -21.18 -11.29 1.39
N ILE A 397 -21.17 -10.31 2.30
CA ILE A 397 -21.66 -8.95 2.04
C ILE A 397 -20.51 -7.97 2.25
N GLN A 398 -20.27 -7.15 1.25
CA GLN A 398 -19.25 -6.11 1.23
C GLN A 398 -19.93 -4.76 1.10
N SER A 399 -19.73 -3.85 2.06
CA SER A 399 -20.34 -2.52 2.09
C SER A 399 -19.68 -1.63 3.15
N PRO A 400 -19.57 -0.31 2.95
CA PRO A 400 -19.31 0.64 4.03
C PRO A 400 -20.44 0.75 5.05
N ALA A 401 -21.67 0.39 4.67
CA ALA A 401 -22.82 0.36 5.58
C ALA A 401 -22.74 -0.80 6.57
N VAL A 402 -23.28 -0.63 7.75
CA VAL A 402 -23.47 -1.72 8.71
C VAL A 402 -24.70 -2.54 8.31
N ILE A 403 -24.50 -3.86 8.23
CA ILE A 403 -25.56 -4.83 7.93
C ILE A 403 -26.11 -5.37 9.26
N SER A 404 -27.42 -5.37 9.40
CA SER A 404 -28.14 -5.96 10.55
C SER A 404 -29.36 -6.76 10.09
N ASP A 405 -29.93 -7.53 11.02
CA ASP A 405 -31.17 -8.29 10.82
C ASP A 405 -31.14 -9.19 9.57
N PHE A 406 -29.99 -9.80 9.29
CA PHE A 406 -29.84 -10.69 8.15
C PHE A 406 -30.71 -11.94 8.32
N GLU A 407 -31.53 -12.22 7.30
CA GLU A 407 -32.35 -13.43 7.23
C GLU A 407 -32.25 -14.03 5.83
N PHE A 408 -32.03 -15.32 5.74
CA PHE A 408 -32.10 -16.07 4.50
C PHE A 408 -33.12 -17.21 4.61
N ILE A 409 -34.05 -17.27 3.67
CA ILE A 409 -35.07 -18.32 3.55
C ILE A 409 -34.74 -19.19 2.35
N PRO A 410 -33.98 -20.29 2.50
CA PRO A 410 -33.47 -21.09 1.39
C PRO A 410 -34.58 -21.64 0.47
N GLN A 411 -35.70 -22.08 1.05
CA GLN A 411 -36.82 -22.67 0.30
C GLN A 411 -37.50 -21.66 -0.62
N ALA A 412 -37.46 -20.39 -0.26
CA ALA A 412 -38.05 -19.29 -1.03
C ALA A 412 -37.01 -18.54 -1.88
N GLY A 413 -35.69 -18.74 -1.60
CA GLY A 413 -34.62 -17.97 -2.22
C GLY A 413 -34.66 -16.49 -1.83
N ILE A 414 -35.19 -16.17 -0.65
CA ILE A 414 -35.35 -14.77 -0.19
C ILE A 414 -34.22 -14.44 0.77
N ILE A 415 -33.52 -13.33 0.49
CA ILE A 415 -32.53 -12.72 1.38
C ILE A 415 -33.07 -11.37 1.84
N SER A 416 -32.99 -11.10 3.13
CA SER A 416 -33.33 -9.78 3.69
C SER A 416 -32.31 -9.35 4.74
N PHE A 417 -32.06 -8.05 4.82
CA PHE A 417 -31.22 -7.41 5.82
C PHE A 417 -31.48 -5.91 5.88
N SER A 418 -31.05 -5.27 6.96
CA SER A 418 -31.13 -3.82 7.12
C SER A 418 -29.75 -3.19 6.86
N ILE A 419 -29.74 -1.98 6.30
CA ILE A 419 -28.54 -1.14 6.12
C ILE A 419 -28.74 0.19 6.88
N ASP A 420 -27.69 0.65 7.55
CA ASP A 420 -27.74 1.87 8.36
C ASP A 420 -27.63 3.16 7.56
N ARG A 421 -27.10 3.08 6.32
CA ARG A 421 -26.88 4.23 5.43
C ARG A 421 -26.92 3.83 3.94
N PRO A 422 -27.20 4.77 3.00
CA PRO A 422 -27.26 4.48 1.59
C PRO A 422 -25.86 4.41 0.94
N GLN A 423 -25.16 3.32 1.17
CA GLN A 423 -23.88 3.02 0.55
C GLN A 423 -24.00 1.81 -0.36
N TYR A 424 -23.08 1.67 -1.31
CA TYR A 424 -23.08 0.50 -2.19
C TYR A 424 -23.00 -0.81 -1.39
N VAL A 425 -23.64 -1.83 -1.93
CA VAL A 425 -23.64 -3.18 -1.35
C VAL A 425 -23.29 -4.18 -2.44
N ILE A 426 -22.37 -5.08 -2.14
CA ILE A 426 -22.02 -6.21 -3.00
C ILE A 426 -22.28 -7.49 -2.21
N LEU A 427 -23.04 -8.41 -2.80
CA LEU A 427 -23.28 -9.74 -2.24
C LEU A 427 -22.63 -10.79 -3.14
N TYR A 428 -21.98 -11.75 -2.51
CA TYR A 428 -21.51 -12.97 -3.14
C TYR A 428 -22.33 -14.14 -2.60
N ILE A 429 -23.15 -14.73 -3.46
CA ILE A 429 -24.14 -15.74 -3.08
C ILE A 429 -23.80 -17.04 -3.77
N PRO A 430 -23.63 -18.18 -3.05
CA PRO A 430 -23.49 -19.48 -3.69
C PRO A 430 -24.58 -19.74 -4.74
N SER A 431 -24.20 -20.12 -5.96
CA SER A 431 -25.14 -20.22 -7.10
C SER A 431 -26.29 -21.19 -6.87
N GLU A 432 -26.15 -22.14 -5.97
CA GLU A 432 -27.22 -23.09 -5.59
C GLU A 432 -28.42 -22.39 -4.94
N PHE A 433 -28.22 -21.17 -4.39
CA PHE A 433 -29.28 -20.35 -3.78
C PHE A 433 -29.90 -19.35 -4.76
N VAL A 434 -29.32 -19.19 -5.95
CA VAL A 434 -29.80 -18.29 -7.01
C VAL A 434 -30.35 -19.12 -8.16
N THR A 435 -31.60 -19.57 -8.02
CA THR A 435 -32.25 -20.48 -8.99
C THR A 435 -32.95 -19.75 -10.13
N SER A 436 -33.12 -18.43 -10.03
CA SER A 436 -33.82 -17.58 -11.03
C SER A 436 -33.22 -16.18 -11.03
N LYS A 437 -33.76 -15.31 -11.93
CA LYS A 437 -33.48 -13.88 -11.86
C LYS A 437 -33.93 -13.33 -10.51
N MET A 438 -33.11 -12.51 -9.88
CA MET A 438 -33.41 -11.89 -8.59
C MET A 438 -33.83 -10.45 -8.77
N VAL A 439 -34.73 -10.00 -7.91
CA VAL A 439 -35.15 -8.60 -7.79
C VAL A 439 -34.62 -8.07 -6.46
N VAL A 440 -33.93 -6.93 -6.50
CA VAL A 440 -33.49 -6.21 -5.33
C VAL A 440 -34.39 -5.03 -5.08
N THR A 441 -34.84 -4.87 -3.84
CA THR A 441 -35.58 -3.67 -3.40
C THR A 441 -35.01 -3.17 -2.08
N VAL A 442 -35.00 -1.85 -1.91
CA VAL A 442 -34.68 -1.17 -0.66
C VAL A 442 -35.91 -0.37 -0.24
N ASN A 443 -36.48 -0.68 0.92
CA ASN A 443 -37.77 -0.13 1.37
C ASN A 443 -38.89 -0.28 0.31
N GLY A 444 -38.87 -1.39 -0.46
CA GLY A 444 -39.83 -1.66 -1.53
C GLY A 444 -39.59 -0.94 -2.86
N GLN A 445 -38.48 -0.17 -2.98
CA GLN A 445 -38.10 0.53 -4.20
C GLN A 445 -36.86 -0.14 -4.85
N ILE A 446 -36.83 -0.16 -6.19
CA ILE A 446 -35.66 -0.65 -6.93
C ILE A 446 -34.51 0.36 -6.77
N PRO A 447 -33.30 -0.08 -6.44
CA PRO A 447 -32.13 0.79 -6.30
C PRO A 447 -31.73 1.42 -7.64
N ASN A 448 -31.06 2.59 -7.60
CA ASN A 448 -30.69 3.35 -8.81
C ASN A 448 -29.71 2.61 -9.70
N GLU A 449 -28.78 1.86 -9.10
CA GLU A 449 -27.79 1.05 -9.81
C GLU A 449 -27.93 -0.39 -9.36
N LEU A 450 -28.02 -1.30 -10.31
CA LEU A 450 -28.06 -2.73 -10.06
C LEU A 450 -27.26 -3.46 -11.14
N ASP A 451 -26.23 -4.20 -10.75
CA ASP A 451 -25.49 -5.14 -11.58
C ASP A 451 -25.54 -6.53 -10.97
N ALA A 452 -25.69 -7.55 -11.79
CA ALA A 452 -25.70 -8.94 -11.34
C ALA A 452 -24.98 -9.84 -12.36
N LYS A 453 -24.02 -10.60 -11.86
CA LYS A 453 -23.22 -11.53 -12.66
C LYS A 453 -23.27 -12.93 -12.03
N ASN A 454 -23.26 -13.95 -12.87
CA ASN A 454 -23.19 -15.34 -12.44
C ASN A 454 -21.85 -15.96 -12.87
N ASN A 455 -21.39 -16.95 -12.12
CA ASN A 455 -20.13 -17.69 -12.37
C ASN A 455 -18.94 -16.77 -12.47
N ILE A 456 -18.67 -16.00 -11.41
CA ILE A 456 -17.53 -15.10 -11.32
C ILE A 456 -16.24 -15.91 -11.22
N PHE A 457 -15.26 -15.58 -12.03
CA PHE A 457 -13.97 -16.30 -12.15
C PHE A 457 -14.10 -17.82 -12.38
N GLY A 458 -15.22 -18.27 -12.95
CA GLY A 458 -15.48 -19.72 -13.14
C GLY A 458 -16.12 -20.41 -11.93
N GLU A 459 -16.20 -19.74 -10.80
CA GLU A 459 -16.81 -20.25 -9.57
C GLU A 459 -18.33 -20.27 -9.60
N LYS A 460 -18.92 -21.18 -8.86
CA LYS A 460 -20.40 -21.29 -8.72
C LYS A 460 -20.93 -20.25 -7.74
N VAL A 461 -20.66 -18.99 -8.00
CA VAL A 461 -21.08 -17.84 -7.18
C VAL A 461 -21.76 -16.79 -8.05
N ALA A 462 -22.86 -16.26 -7.55
CA ALA A 462 -23.53 -15.09 -8.11
C ALA A 462 -23.14 -13.83 -7.35
N MET A 463 -22.81 -12.76 -8.06
CA MET A 463 -22.60 -11.44 -7.49
C MET A 463 -23.81 -10.56 -7.78
N ILE A 464 -24.26 -9.85 -6.76
CA ILE A 464 -25.27 -8.79 -6.88
C ILE A 464 -24.66 -7.50 -6.29
N ARG A 465 -24.52 -6.47 -7.11
CA ARG A 465 -24.08 -5.14 -6.68
C ARG A 465 -25.18 -4.13 -6.90
N PHE A 466 -25.43 -3.28 -5.91
CA PHE A 466 -26.39 -2.19 -6.04
C PHE A 466 -26.03 -1.00 -5.16
N VAL A 467 -26.58 0.18 -5.53
CA VAL A 467 -26.47 1.40 -4.73
C VAL A 467 -27.89 1.75 -4.23
N PRO A 468 -28.14 1.63 -2.91
CA PRO A 468 -29.44 1.94 -2.32
C PRO A 468 -29.75 3.44 -2.43
N ASN A 469 -31.05 3.77 -2.54
CA ASN A 469 -31.50 5.16 -2.52
C ASN A 469 -31.54 5.74 -1.10
N ASP A 470 -31.80 4.88 -0.09
CA ASP A 470 -31.92 5.23 1.32
C ASP A 470 -31.39 4.10 2.22
N ALA A 471 -31.13 4.40 3.50
CA ALA A 471 -31.00 3.40 4.53
C ALA A 471 -32.30 2.61 4.72
N GLY A 472 -32.21 1.37 5.20
CA GLY A 472 -33.40 0.58 5.55
C GLY A 472 -33.34 -0.87 5.08
N LEU A 473 -34.54 -1.47 4.96
CA LEU A 473 -34.69 -2.88 4.64
C LEU A 473 -34.40 -3.19 3.18
N VAL A 474 -33.40 -4.03 2.96
CA VAL A 474 -33.08 -4.65 1.68
C VAL A 474 -33.82 -5.98 1.57
N MET A 475 -34.45 -6.22 0.43
CA MET A 475 -35.03 -7.52 0.10
C MET A 475 -34.53 -7.96 -1.28
N ILE A 476 -34.05 -9.17 -1.37
CA ILE A 476 -33.63 -9.85 -2.61
C ILE A 476 -34.52 -11.06 -2.78
N THR A 477 -35.34 -11.05 -3.83
CA THR A 477 -36.36 -12.08 -4.06
C THR A 477 -36.29 -12.64 -5.48
N PRO A 478 -36.58 -13.92 -5.69
CA PRO A 478 -36.70 -14.48 -7.02
C PRO A 478 -37.79 -13.74 -7.83
N LEU A 479 -37.48 -13.50 -9.09
CA LEU A 479 -38.49 -13.05 -10.05
C LEU A 479 -39.43 -14.23 -10.35
N SER A 480 -40.70 -14.13 -9.98
CA SER A 480 -41.75 -15.13 -10.23
C SER A 480 -42.08 -15.29 -11.71
#